data_1f069d6cc8cad60baac9b92a57818636
#
_entry.id   1f069d6cc8cad60baac9b92a57818636
#
_cell.length_a   1.000
_cell.length_b   1.000
_cell.length_c   1.000
_cell.angle_alpha   90.00
_cell.angle_beta   90.00
_cell.angle_gamma   90.00
#
_symmetry.space_group_name_H-M   'P 1'
#
loop_
_entity.id
_entity.type
_entity.pdbx_description
1 polymer ?
#
loop_
_entity_poly.entity_id
_entity_poly.type
_entity_poly.pdbx_seq_one_letter_code
_entity_poly.pdbx_strand_id
1 'polypeptide(L)'
;MRTTRTRSLTAALLALLMVLAACSSDTDVAEPEAEGEQELALDLEEEEEPAEEEAAEEETTEEEPAAEFDLVAAIDDHVSTLPEGWGTVGDVEALKEALTVENTVLIDVREPGEYEEGHLEGAINIPIRELAQNLELIPTDRPVIVYCASGWRAGMSYSTLRLLGYDNVSAWTPGWAGWTAAEEAVSTDTVEPETFGDPGFEPQLVEAVDGFLSTLPEGFLTNSLEGVQSLVADGGALVDMRQPEEYDAGSIPDAVSVPLRTMVSTDAEVPQDRPVVVYCQSGYRASLALPMYHLLGYPNAEGFPGSFAAWEEAGEVVAS
;
A
#
# COMPACT_ATOMS: atom_id res chain seq x y z
N MET A 1 39.76 26.25 37.98
CA MET A 1 40.77 26.05 36.93
C MET A 1 39.97 25.59 35.69
N ARG A 2 39.46 26.49 34.89
CA ARG A 2 39.94 27.07 33.61
C ARG A 2 40.71 26.07 32.74
N THR A 3 40.09 25.63 31.64
CA THR A 3 40.55 26.06 30.33
C THR A 3 39.50 25.71 29.24
N THR A 4 38.95 26.74 28.66
CA THR A 4 38.31 26.91 27.38
C THR A 4 39.27 26.57 26.22
N ARG A 5 38.81 25.93 25.16
CA ARG A 5 39.38 26.03 23.80
C ARG A 5 38.30 26.03 22.73
N THR A 6 38.00 27.22 22.29
CA THR A 6 37.42 27.61 21.02
C THR A 6 38.46 27.48 19.89
N ARG A 7 38.03 27.02 18.70
CA ARG A 7 38.59 27.35 17.38
C ARG A 7 37.53 26.91 16.35
N SER A 8 36.78 27.78 15.78
CA SER A 8 36.98 28.71 14.63
C SER A 8 36.93 28.04 13.27
N LEU A 9 35.89 28.51 12.57
CA LEU A 9 35.53 28.54 11.15
C LEU A 9 36.72 28.49 10.17
N THR A 10 36.50 27.84 9.03
CA THR A 10 36.88 28.40 7.74
C THR A 10 35.88 27.96 6.65
N ALA A 11 35.20 28.92 6.11
CA ALA A 11 34.46 28.86 4.87
C ALA A 11 35.46 28.89 3.69
N ALA A 12 35.20 28.14 2.64
CA ALA A 12 35.81 28.35 1.34
C ALA A 12 34.76 28.24 0.24
N LEU A 13 34.39 29.43 -0.21
CA LEU A 13 33.62 29.74 -1.41
C LEU A 13 34.59 29.68 -2.58
N LEU A 14 34.25 28.95 -3.66
CA LEU A 14 34.83 29.20 -4.99
C LEU A 14 33.75 29.00 -6.06
N ALA A 15 33.41 30.12 -6.65
CA ALA A 15 32.57 30.27 -7.83
C ALA A 15 33.45 30.31 -9.09
N LEU A 16 32.77 30.19 -10.26
CA LEU A 16 33.17 30.65 -11.60
C LEU A 16 33.82 29.53 -12.47
N LEU A 17 33.39 29.30 -13.71
CA LEU A 17 33.14 30.17 -14.86
C LEU A 17 32.40 29.42 -15.96
N MET A 18 31.50 30.12 -16.66
CA MET A 18 30.94 29.82 -17.98
C MET A 18 32.04 29.80 -19.05
N VAL A 19 31.87 28.95 -20.09
CA VAL A 19 32.30 29.26 -21.44
C VAL A 19 31.24 28.83 -22.42
N LEU A 20 30.65 29.81 -23.07
CA LEU A 20 29.91 29.75 -24.31
C LEU A 20 30.94 29.65 -25.47
N ALA A 21 30.69 28.78 -26.44
CA ALA A 21 31.20 28.98 -27.81
C ALA A 21 30.19 28.41 -28.81
N ALA A 22 29.53 29.32 -29.48
CA ALA A 22 28.82 29.10 -30.72
C ALA A 22 29.84 29.12 -31.87
N CYS A 23 29.64 28.30 -32.88
CA CYS A 23 29.94 28.64 -34.26
C CYS A 23 29.19 27.71 -35.21
N SER A 24 28.43 28.37 -36.04
CA SER A 24 27.74 27.94 -37.25
C SER A 24 28.71 27.66 -38.39
N SER A 25 28.31 26.83 -39.31
CA SER A 25 28.50 27.06 -40.76
C SER A 25 27.65 26.14 -41.61
N ASP A 26 26.88 26.81 -42.41
CA ASP A 26 26.16 26.49 -43.61
C ASP A 26 26.95 25.63 -44.63
N THR A 27 26.20 24.92 -45.44
CA THR A 27 26.20 24.83 -46.92
C THR A 27 25.21 23.73 -47.32
N ASP A 28 24.09 23.97 -47.88
CA ASP A 28 23.66 24.48 -49.22
C ASP A 28 23.65 23.42 -50.34
N VAL A 29 22.44 23.34 -51.00
CA VAL A 29 22.16 22.99 -52.42
C VAL A 29 22.09 21.48 -52.74
N ALA A 30 21.06 20.89 -53.30
CA ALA A 30 20.21 21.21 -54.44
C ALA A 30 19.11 20.15 -54.65
N GLU A 31 17.92 20.59 -54.95
CA GLU A 31 16.98 19.87 -55.81
C GLU A 31 17.48 19.84 -57.26
N PRO A 32 17.03 18.93 -58.08
CA PRO A 32 16.23 19.37 -59.21
C PRO A 32 14.97 18.55 -59.53
N GLU A 33 14.09 19.28 -60.12
CA GLU A 33 12.80 18.95 -60.70
C GLU A 33 12.89 18.07 -61.97
N ALA A 34 11.75 17.54 -62.28
CA ALA A 34 11.01 17.63 -63.57
C ALA A 34 10.79 16.35 -64.38
N GLU A 35 9.52 16.18 -64.62
CA GLU A 35 8.79 15.93 -65.87
C GLU A 35 8.80 14.56 -66.53
N GLY A 36 7.59 14.18 -66.90
CA GLY A 36 7.31 13.22 -67.95
C GLY A 36 5.91 12.65 -67.95
N GLU A 37 4.96 13.43 -68.43
CA GLU A 37 3.65 12.96 -68.89
C GLU A 37 3.81 11.83 -69.90
N GLN A 38 2.87 10.87 -69.86
CA GLN A 38 2.17 10.44 -71.07
C GLN A 38 0.97 9.55 -70.75
N GLU A 39 -0.13 10.08 -71.14
CA GLU A 39 -1.47 9.58 -71.38
C GLU A 39 -1.49 8.40 -72.33
N LEU A 40 -2.25 7.35 -72.03
CA LEU A 40 -2.86 6.49 -73.03
C LEU A 40 -4.17 5.91 -72.48
N ALA A 41 -5.26 6.53 -72.98
CA ALA A 41 -6.59 6.00 -72.88
C ALA A 41 -6.76 4.76 -73.72
N LEU A 42 -7.48 3.77 -73.21
CA LEU A 42 -8.20 2.78 -74.03
C LEU A 42 -9.51 2.48 -73.29
N ASP A 43 -10.60 2.96 -73.91
CA ASP A 43 -11.96 2.55 -73.74
C ASP A 43 -12.10 1.04 -73.97
N LEU A 44 -12.84 0.37 -73.14
CA LEU A 44 -13.65 -0.77 -73.47
C LEU A 44 -14.88 -0.79 -72.55
N GLU A 45 -16.02 -0.60 -73.13
CA GLU A 45 -17.37 -0.69 -72.57
C GLU A 45 -17.71 -2.15 -72.27
N GLU A 46 -18.83 -2.27 -71.47
CA GLU A 46 -19.70 -3.45 -71.26
C GLU A 46 -19.25 -4.36 -70.11
N GLU A 47 -20.07 -4.78 -69.20
CA GLU A 47 -21.54 -4.96 -69.11
C GLU A 47 -21.99 -4.87 -67.65
N GLU A 48 -23.14 -4.26 -67.39
CA GLU A 48 -23.84 -4.26 -66.09
C GLU A 48 -24.54 -5.63 -65.88
N GLU A 49 -24.15 -6.37 -64.86
CA GLU A 49 -25.01 -7.32 -64.18
C GLU A 49 -25.39 -6.80 -62.80
N PRO A 50 -26.62 -6.90 -62.37
CA PRO A 50 -27.05 -6.37 -61.07
C PRO A 50 -26.59 -7.32 -59.96
N ALA A 51 -25.64 -6.85 -59.12
CA ALA A 51 -25.28 -7.50 -57.87
C ALA A 51 -26.45 -7.35 -56.88
N GLU A 52 -26.97 -8.49 -56.44
CA GLU A 52 -27.88 -8.59 -55.31
C GLU A 52 -27.23 -7.97 -54.07
N GLU A 53 -27.93 -6.99 -53.52
CA GLU A 53 -27.59 -6.30 -52.26
C GLU A 53 -27.95 -7.27 -51.11
N GLU A 54 -27.00 -8.13 -50.68
CA GLU A 54 -27.09 -8.80 -49.40
C GLU A 54 -26.92 -7.74 -48.33
N ALA A 55 -28.03 -7.38 -47.72
CA ALA A 55 -28.02 -6.57 -46.48
C ALA A 55 -27.28 -7.34 -45.38
N ALA A 56 -26.03 -6.98 -45.15
CA ALA A 56 -25.34 -7.37 -43.94
C ALA A 56 -26.08 -6.72 -42.75
N GLU A 57 -26.81 -7.52 -41.99
CA GLU A 57 -27.29 -7.16 -40.67
C GLU A 57 -26.02 -6.91 -39.80
N GLU A 58 -25.67 -5.65 -39.59
CA GLU A 58 -24.77 -5.26 -38.51
C GLU A 58 -25.44 -5.64 -37.18
N GLU A 59 -25.08 -6.80 -36.63
CA GLU A 59 -25.29 -7.07 -35.21
C GLU A 59 -24.50 -6.00 -34.43
N THR A 60 -25.19 -4.93 -34.09
CA THR A 60 -24.72 -4.03 -32.99
C THR A 60 -24.82 -4.86 -31.72
N THR A 61 -23.72 -5.49 -31.33
CA THR A 61 -23.52 -5.91 -29.96
C THR A 61 -23.54 -4.63 -29.12
N GLU A 62 -24.67 -4.38 -28.48
CA GLU A 62 -24.71 -3.44 -27.36
C GLU A 62 -23.76 -4.02 -26.31
N GLU A 63 -22.54 -3.47 -26.19
CA GLU A 63 -21.70 -3.66 -25.01
C GLU A 63 -22.51 -3.17 -23.82
N GLU A 64 -22.96 -4.09 -22.97
CA GLU A 64 -23.47 -3.69 -21.65
C GLU A 64 -22.41 -2.79 -21.00
N PRO A 65 -22.79 -1.62 -20.47
CA PRO A 65 -21.82 -0.76 -19.80
C PRO A 65 -21.13 -1.59 -18.71
N ALA A 66 -19.80 -1.62 -18.75
CA ALA A 66 -19.01 -2.27 -17.71
C ALA A 66 -19.52 -1.79 -16.35
N ALA A 67 -19.79 -2.73 -15.44
CA ALA A 67 -20.29 -2.39 -14.11
C ALA A 67 -19.32 -1.39 -13.48
N GLU A 68 -19.85 -0.27 -12.97
CA GLU A 68 -19.05 0.73 -12.28
C GLU A 68 -18.38 0.07 -11.06
N PHE A 69 -17.08 0.27 -10.89
CA PHE A 69 -16.33 -0.31 -9.77
C PHE A 69 -16.87 0.22 -8.43
N ASP A 70 -17.19 -0.69 -7.51
CA ASP A 70 -17.72 -0.38 -6.18
C ASP A 70 -16.65 -0.65 -5.11
N LEU A 71 -15.96 0.40 -4.68
CA LEU A 71 -14.92 0.33 -3.65
C LEU A 71 -15.48 -0.16 -2.31
N VAL A 72 -16.70 0.24 -1.94
CA VAL A 72 -17.31 -0.16 -0.67
C VAL A 72 -17.59 -1.65 -0.66
N ALA A 73 -18.13 -2.18 -1.76
CA ALA A 73 -18.35 -3.61 -1.92
C ALA A 73 -17.04 -4.41 -1.91
N ALA A 74 -15.96 -3.90 -2.53
CA ALA A 74 -14.65 -4.53 -2.51
C ALA A 74 -14.07 -4.59 -1.08
N ILE A 75 -14.23 -3.52 -0.31
CA ILE A 75 -13.78 -3.48 1.11
C ILE A 75 -14.61 -4.46 1.96
N ASP A 76 -15.94 -4.51 1.77
CA ASP A 76 -16.82 -5.43 2.51
C ASP A 76 -16.46 -6.90 2.26
N ASP A 77 -16.27 -7.26 0.98
CA ASP A 77 -15.80 -8.60 0.60
C ASP A 77 -14.44 -8.91 1.25
N HIS A 78 -13.47 -7.99 1.16
CA HIS A 78 -12.16 -8.17 1.76
C HIS A 78 -12.24 -8.43 3.28
N VAL A 79 -12.89 -7.55 4.05
CA VAL A 79 -12.87 -7.66 5.52
C VAL A 79 -13.69 -8.85 6.01
N SER A 80 -14.80 -9.19 5.34
CA SER A 80 -15.67 -10.31 5.70
C SER A 80 -14.99 -11.66 5.45
N THR A 81 -14.11 -11.75 4.46
CA THR A 81 -13.40 -12.98 4.04
C THR A 81 -12.01 -13.16 4.66
N LEU A 82 -11.56 -12.24 5.52
CA LEU A 82 -10.28 -12.37 6.22
C LEU A 82 -10.15 -13.76 6.89
N PRO A 83 -9.01 -14.46 6.79
CA PRO A 83 -8.85 -15.80 7.34
C PRO A 83 -8.91 -15.78 8.88
N GLU A 84 -9.15 -16.97 9.47
CA GLU A 84 -8.90 -17.15 10.90
C GLU A 84 -7.41 -16.90 11.19
N GLY A 85 -7.10 -16.24 12.32
CA GLY A 85 -5.71 -15.83 12.63
C GLY A 85 -5.23 -14.62 11.84
N TRP A 86 -6.09 -14.01 11.00
CA TRP A 86 -5.88 -12.72 10.36
C TRP A 86 -4.66 -12.67 9.41
N GLY A 87 -4.27 -13.82 8.84
CA GLY A 87 -3.15 -13.91 7.90
C GLY A 87 -1.77 -13.68 8.51
N THR A 88 -1.60 -13.95 9.80
CA THR A 88 -0.30 -13.79 10.47
C THR A 88 0.55 -15.04 10.40
N VAL A 89 1.85 -14.84 10.21
CA VAL A 89 2.89 -15.82 10.57
C VAL A 89 3.20 -15.62 12.05
N GLY A 90 3.35 -16.71 12.80
CA GLY A 90 3.50 -16.69 14.25
C GLY A 90 4.81 -16.07 14.76
N ASP A 91 5.56 -16.85 15.55
CA ASP A 91 6.84 -16.42 16.12
C ASP A 91 8.00 -16.54 15.11
N VAL A 92 9.24 -16.37 15.59
CA VAL A 92 10.45 -16.46 14.77
C VAL A 92 10.63 -17.85 14.17
N GLU A 93 10.30 -18.92 14.91
CA GLU A 93 10.42 -20.29 14.40
C GLU A 93 9.38 -20.56 13.30
N ALA A 94 8.15 -20.05 13.45
CA ALA A 94 7.14 -20.14 12.40
C ALA A 94 7.56 -19.38 11.13
N LEU A 95 8.21 -18.21 11.26
CA LEU A 95 8.78 -17.51 10.11
C LEU A 95 9.87 -18.35 9.43
N LYS A 96 10.81 -18.90 10.20
CA LYS A 96 11.87 -19.74 9.64
C LYS A 96 11.30 -20.94 8.90
N GLU A 97 10.26 -21.58 9.46
CA GLU A 97 9.56 -22.67 8.78
C GLU A 97 8.91 -22.21 7.48
N ALA A 98 8.20 -21.08 7.50
CA ALA A 98 7.56 -20.52 6.31
C ALA A 98 8.57 -20.16 5.21
N LEU A 99 9.76 -19.69 5.57
CA LEU A 99 10.86 -19.39 4.63
C LEU A 99 11.54 -20.65 4.05
N THR A 100 11.25 -21.87 4.59
CA THR A 100 11.71 -23.11 3.95
C THR A 100 10.89 -23.47 2.70
N VAL A 101 9.72 -22.87 2.52
CA VAL A 101 8.92 -23.06 1.31
C VAL A 101 9.65 -22.42 0.14
N GLU A 102 9.90 -23.25 -0.88
CA GLU A 102 10.67 -22.82 -2.05
C GLU A 102 10.02 -21.59 -2.73
N ASN A 103 10.83 -20.62 -3.11
CA ASN A 103 10.44 -19.38 -3.77
C ASN A 103 9.54 -18.44 -2.92
N THR A 104 9.50 -18.59 -1.59
CA THR A 104 8.87 -17.59 -0.73
C THR A 104 9.58 -16.24 -0.88
N VAL A 105 8.81 -15.18 -1.14
CA VAL A 105 9.33 -13.81 -1.21
C VAL A 105 9.12 -13.13 0.13
N LEU A 106 10.20 -12.60 0.70
CA LEU A 106 10.19 -11.84 1.95
C LEU A 106 10.32 -10.35 1.65
N ILE A 107 9.39 -9.54 2.12
CA ILE A 107 9.34 -8.10 1.85
C ILE A 107 9.45 -7.32 3.17
N ASP A 108 10.47 -6.47 3.25
CA ASP A 108 10.61 -5.47 4.30
C ASP A 108 9.90 -4.18 3.86
N VAL A 109 8.82 -3.82 4.56
CA VAL A 109 8.04 -2.62 4.26
C VAL A 109 8.45 -1.41 5.12
N ARG A 110 9.63 -1.48 5.75
CA ARG A 110 10.23 -0.36 6.48
C ARG A 110 10.81 0.68 5.51
N GLU A 111 11.13 1.85 6.06
CA GLU A 111 11.83 2.88 5.29
C GLU A 111 13.22 2.39 4.85
N PRO A 112 13.74 2.90 3.70
CA PRO A 112 15.03 2.45 3.16
C PRO A 112 16.18 2.55 4.16
N GLY A 113 16.24 3.63 4.96
CA GLY A 113 17.26 3.79 5.99
C GLY A 113 17.21 2.74 7.10
N GLU A 114 16.01 2.27 7.48
CA GLU A 114 15.85 1.18 8.45
C GLU A 114 16.33 -0.17 7.86
N TYR A 115 16.08 -0.40 6.57
CA TYR A 115 16.53 -1.60 5.85
C TYR A 115 18.06 -1.61 5.69
N GLU A 116 18.66 -0.49 5.32
CA GLU A 116 20.11 -0.35 5.15
C GLU A 116 20.89 -0.58 6.44
N GLU A 117 20.33 -0.17 7.61
CA GLU A 117 20.93 -0.44 8.93
C GLU A 117 20.95 -1.94 9.28
N GLY A 118 20.04 -2.71 8.71
CA GLY A 118 19.94 -4.17 8.87
C GLY A 118 18.55 -4.69 8.58
N HIS A 119 18.49 -5.89 8.00
CA HIS A 119 17.25 -6.58 7.61
C HIS A 119 17.40 -8.11 7.71
N LEU A 120 16.30 -8.83 7.51
CA LEU A 120 16.31 -10.28 7.44
C LEU A 120 16.98 -10.72 6.13
N GLU A 121 17.82 -11.77 6.18
CA GLU A 121 18.51 -12.27 4.99
C GLU A 121 17.52 -12.65 3.88
N GLY A 122 17.80 -12.21 2.68
CA GLY A 122 16.97 -12.45 1.48
C GLY A 122 15.73 -11.56 1.35
N ALA A 123 15.47 -10.67 2.30
CA ALA A 123 14.37 -9.71 2.17
C ALA A 123 14.68 -8.65 1.10
N ILE A 124 13.70 -8.35 0.25
CA ILE A 124 13.70 -7.15 -0.59
C ILE A 124 13.04 -6.00 0.18
N ASN A 125 13.43 -4.76 -0.12
CA ASN A 125 12.80 -3.58 0.48
C ASN A 125 11.80 -2.96 -0.49
N ILE A 126 10.54 -2.93 -0.08
CA ILE A 126 9.48 -2.16 -0.73
C ILE A 126 8.81 -1.34 0.37
N PRO A 127 9.22 -0.07 0.57
CA PRO A 127 8.63 0.76 1.62
C PRO A 127 7.12 0.82 1.48
N ILE A 128 6.40 0.80 2.60
CA ILE A 128 4.92 0.77 2.58
C ILE A 128 4.32 1.87 1.71
N ARG A 129 4.94 3.06 1.66
CA ARG A 129 4.47 4.19 0.86
C ARG A 129 4.63 3.98 -0.65
N GLU A 130 5.46 3.06 -1.05
CA GLU A 130 5.77 2.74 -2.45
C GLU A 130 5.17 1.39 -2.87
N LEU A 131 4.47 0.71 -1.95
CA LEU A 131 4.02 -0.67 -2.13
C LEU A 131 3.09 -0.83 -3.34
N ALA A 132 2.11 0.06 -3.51
CA ALA A 132 1.18 0.02 -4.64
C ALA A 132 1.80 0.47 -5.98
N GLN A 133 2.96 1.13 -5.94
CA GLN A 133 3.71 1.56 -7.12
C GLN A 133 4.70 0.49 -7.61
N ASN A 134 4.89 -0.59 -6.85
CA ASN A 134 5.85 -1.66 -7.10
C ASN A 134 5.20 -3.05 -7.10
N LEU A 135 3.94 -3.15 -7.56
CA LEU A 135 3.19 -4.41 -7.55
C LEU A 135 3.83 -5.47 -8.47
N GLU A 136 4.56 -5.06 -9.50
CA GLU A 136 5.30 -5.95 -10.38
C GLU A 136 6.46 -6.70 -9.70
N LEU A 137 6.87 -6.26 -8.50
CA LEU A 137 7.89 -6.92 -7.67
C LEU A 137 7.26 -7.95 -6.70
N ILE A 138 5.94 -8.06 -6.68
CA ILE A 138 5.18 -8.92 -5.76
C ILE A 138 4.51 -10.04 -6.55
N PRO A 139 4.93 -11.31 -6.40
CA PRO A 139 4.34 -12.41 -7.16
C PRO A 139 2.94 -12.77 -6.65
N THR A 140 2.09 -13.26 -7.57
CA THR A 140 0.75 -13.78 -7.26
C THR A 140 0.70 -15.30 -7.17
N ASP A 141 1.78 -16.01 -7.55
CA ASP A 141 1.83 -17.46 -7.75
C ASP A 141 2.65 -18.21 -6.66
N ARG A 142 3.22 -17.51 -5.69
CA ARG A 142 4.07 -18.10 -4.64
C ARG A 142 3.91 -17.34 -3.31
N PRO A 143 4.28 -17.94 -2.16
CA PRO A 143 4.12 -17.29 -0.86
C PRO A 143 4.86 -15.95 -0.77
N VAL A 144 4.20 -14.95 -0.22
CA VAL A 144 4.76 -13.64 0.11
C VAL A 144 4.59 -13.40 1.60
N ILE A 145 5.65 -12.96 2.27
CA ILE A 145 5.62 -12.57 3.67
C ILE A 145 6.07 -11.12 3.77
N VAL A 146 5.22 -10.26 4.33
CA VAL A 146 5.56 -8.86 4.60
C VAL A 146 5.90 -8.68 6.08
N TYR A 147 6.93 -7.90 6.40
CA TYR A 147 7.27 -7.54 7.76
C TYR A 147 7.69 -6.06 7.87
N CYS A 148 7.65 -5.53 9.08
CA CYS A 148 8.16 -4.19 9.37
C CYS A 148 8.91 -4.16 10.70
N ALA A 149 8.95 -3.02 11.40
CA ALA A 149 9.62 -2.93 12.70
C ALA A 149 8.92 -3.76 13.79
N SER A 150 7.57 -3.70 13.89
CA SER A 150 6.79 -4.25 15.01
C SER A 150 5.36 -4.68 14.63
N GLY A 151 5.10 -4.96 13.37
CA GLY A 151 3.82 -5.49 12.88
C GLY A 151 2.81 -4.45 12.36
N TRP A 152 2.89 -3.18 12.75
CA TRP A 152 1.89 -2.16 12.38
C TRP A 152 1.84 -1.89 10.86
N ARG A 153 2.97 -1.51 10.25
CA ARG A 153 3.07 -1.31 8.79
C ARG A 153 2.81 -2.61 8.02
N ALA A 154 3.29 -3.75 8.55
CA ALA A 154 3.05 -5.05 7.94
C ALA A 154 1.55 -5.43 7.91
N GLY A 155 0.79 -5.08 8.95
CA GLY A 155 -0.66 -5.26 8.96
C GLY A 155 -1.37 -4.41 7.90
N MET A 156 -1.03 -3.12 7.80
CA MET A 156 -1.56 -2.25 6.74
C MET A 156 -1.20 -2.77 5.35
N SER A 157 0.06 -3.18 5.13
CA SER A 157 0.53 -3.74 3.86
C SER A 157 -0.21 -5.04 3.51
N TYR A 158 -0.36 -5.95 4.48
CA TYR A 158 -1.14 -7.17 4.28
C TYR A 158 -2.58 -6.86 3.88
N SER A 159 -3.26 -5.96 4.61
CA SER A 159 -4.66 -5.64 4.35
C SER A 159 -4.85 -5.00 2.97
N THR A 160 -3.97 -4.09 2.57
CA THR A 160 -4.05 -3.44 1.25
C THR A 160 -3.70 -4.39 0.11
N LEU A 161 -2.69 -5.26 0.26
CA LEU A 161 -2.37 -6.29 -0.75
C LEU A 161 -3.50 -7.30 -0.90
N ARG A 162 -4.11 -7.74 0.22
CA ARG A 162 -5.28 -8.63 0.17
C ARG A 162 -6.48 -7.97 -0.52
N LEU A 163 -6.74 -6.70 -0.24
CA LEU A 163 -7.80 -5.93 -0.89
C LEU A 163 -7.55 -5.83 -2.42
N LEU A 164 -6.29 -5.66 -2.84
CA LEU A 164 -5.91 -5.65 -4.26
C LEU A 164 -6.12 -7.01 -4.95
N GLY A 165 -6.12 -8.12 -4.21
CA GLY A 165 -6.33 -9.47 -4.75
C GLY A 165 -5.16 -10.46 -4.55
N TYR A 166 -4.14 -10.12 -3.77
CA TYR A 166 -3.07 -11.06 -3.41
C TYR A 166 -3.55 -12.09 -2.38
N ASP A 167 -3.90 -13.29 -2.79
CA ASP A 167 -4.33 -14.36 -1.88
C ASP A 167 -3.20 -15.08 -1.17
N ASN A 168 -1.98 -14.89 -1.62
CA ASN A 168 -0.76 -15.59 -1.22
C ASN A 168 0.10 -14.80 -0.20
N VAL A 169 -0.38 -13.66 0.29
CA VAL A 169 0.35 -12.80 1.25
C VAL A 169 0.04 -13.18 2.70
N SER A 170 1.04 -13.09 3.55
CA SER A 170 0.94 -13.17 5.01
C SER A 170 1.75 -12.06 5.66
N ALA A 171 1.39 -11.64 6.86
CA ALA A 171 2.16 -10.67 7.64
C ALA A 171 2.90 -11.36 8.79
N TRP A 172 4.18 -11.04 8.96
CA TRP A 172 4.93 -11.44 10.13
C TRP A 172 5.00 -10.28 11.14
N THR A 173 4.22 -10.43 12.21
CA THR A 173 3.93 -9.35 13.16
C THR A 173 4.99 -9.09 14.22
N PRO A 174 5.81 -10.07 14.67
CA PRO A 174 6.95 -9.77 15.54
C PRO A 174 7.94 -8.78 14.90
N GLY A 175 8.08 -8.81 13.59
CA GLY A 175 8.87 -7.88 12.81
C GLY A 175 10.36 -7.84 13.21
N TRP A 176 11.03 -6.79 12.79
CA TRP A 176 12.45 -6.57 13.10
C TRP A 176 12.76 -6.63 14.61
N ALA A 177 11.87 -6.09 15.44
CA ALA A 177 12.05 -6.13 16.89
C ALA A 177 12.04 -7.56 17.43
N GLY A 178 11.14 -8.42 16.96
CA GLY A 178 11.11 -9.83 17.33
C GLY A 178 12.34 -10.61 16.85
N TRP A 179 12.80 -10.33 15.61
CA TRP A 179 14.00 -10.96 15.04
C TRP A 179 15.25 -10.64 15.86
N THR A 180 15.48 -9.36 16.16
CA THR A 180 16.64 -8.91 16.93
C THR A 180 16.58 -9.32 18.41
N ALA A 181 15.38 -9.38 19.00
CA ALA A 181 15.20 -9.86 20.38
C ALA A 181 15.49 -11.38 20.51
N ALA A 182 15.31 -12.13 19.43
CA ALA A 182 15.69 -13.54 19.35
C ALA A 182 17.18 -13.76 19.02
N GLU A 183 17.96 -12.66 18.91
CA GLU A 183 19.41 -12.67 18.59
C GLU A 183 19.72 -13.39 17.25
N GLU A 184 18.78 -13.36 16.31
CA GLU A 184 18.93 -13.94 14.98
C GLU A 184 19.88 -13.13 14.09
N ALA A 185 20.47 -13.80 13.09
CA ALA A 185 21.42 -13.18 12.18
C ALA A 185 20.73 -12.08 11.32
N VAL A 186 21.42 -10.98 11.14
CA VAL A 186 20.97 -9.85 10.31
C VAL A 186 21.86 -9.71 9.09
N SER A 187 21.29 -9.22 7.98
CA SER A 187 21.99 -8.87 6.76
C SER A 187 21.99 -7.36 6.54
N THR A 188 22.99 -6.89 5.80
CA THR A 188 23.06 -5.55 5.21
C THR A 188 23.33 -5.65 3.71
N ASP A 189 23.24 -6.86 3.15
CA ASP A 189 23.47 -7.12 1.74
C ASP A 189 22.24 -6.71 0.92
N THR A 190 22.41 -5.85 -0.07
CA THR A 190 21.31 -5.44 -0.95
C THR A 190 20.83 -6.63 -1.78
N VAL A 191 19.53 -6.88 -1.75
CA VAL A 191 18.86 -7.88 -2.59
C VAL A 191 18.21 -7.18 -3.77
N GLU A 192 18.65 -7.52 -4.99
CA GLU A 192 17.99 -7.03 -6.20
C GLU A 192 16.64 -7.74 -6.38
N PRO A 193 15.53 -7.01 -6.48
CA PRO A 193 14.21 -7.62 -6.62
C PRO A 193 14.04 -8.29 -8.00
N GLU A 194 13.35 -9.40 -8.02
CA GLU A 194 12.84 -10.03 -9.25
C GLU A 194 11.58 -9.29 -9.70
N THR A 195 11.36 -9.20 -11.02
CA THR A 195 10.13 -8.60 -11.58
C THR A 195 9.22 -9.72 -12.10
N PHE A 196 7.97 -9.74 -11.64
CA PHE A 196 6.96 -10.75 -12.00
C PHE A 196 5.95 -10.25 -13.04
N GLY A 197 5.96 -8.93 -13.33
CA GLY A 197 5.05 -8.28 -14.26
C GLY A 197 3.80 -7.69 -13.62
N ASP A 198 2.98 -7.05 -14.43
CA ASP A 198 1.72 -6.43 -13.97
C ASP A 198 0.74 -7.53 -13.52
N PRO A 199 0.26 -7.53 -12.27
CA PRO A 199 -0.72 -8.49 -11.78
C PRO A 199 -2.13 -8.30 -12.36
N GLY A 200 -2.41 -7.19 -13.02
CA GLY A 200 -3.69 -6.94 -13.72
C GLY A 200 -4.87 -6.66 -12.79
N PHE A 201 -4.64 -6.05 -11.64
CA PHE A 201 -5.70 -5.69 -10.69
C PHE A 201 -6.57 -4.52 -11.20
N GLU A 202 -7.74 -4.34 -10.57
CA GLU A 202 -8.66 -3.24 -10.89
C GLU A 202 -7.96 -1.87 -10.74
N PRO A 203 -7.79 -1.08 -11.83
CA PRO A 203 -6.99 0.13 -11.78
C PRO A 203 -7.50 1.18 -10.79
N GLN A 204 -8.83 1.31 -10.61
CA GLN A 204 -9.41 2.27 -9.67
C GLN A 204 -9.09 1.87 -8.22
N LEU A 205 -9.02 0.58 -7.94
CA LEU A 205 -8.64 0.07 -6.63
C LEU A 205 -7.14 0.29 -6.35
N VAL A 206 -6.28 0.06 -7.35
CA VAL A 206 -4.84 0.34 -7.25
C VAL A 206 -4.61 1.83 -6.98
N GLU A 207 -5.31 2.72 -7.72
CA GLU A 207 -5.22 4.17 -7.52
C GLU A 207 -5.68 4.59 -6.12
N ALA A 208 -6.77 4.02 -5.61
CA ALA A 208 -7.27 4.31 -4.27
C ALA A 208 -6.27 3.86 -3.18
N VAL A 209 -5.72 2.66 -3.31
CA VAL A 209 -4.71 2.11 -2.39
C VAL A 209 -3.41 2.92 -2.45
N ASP A 210 -2.91 3.27 -3.63
CA ASP A 210 -1.73 4.12 -3.78
C ASP A 210 -1.94 5.51 -3.19
N GLY A 211 -3.10 6.11 -3.43
CA GLY A 211 -3.48 7.40 -2.86
C GLY A 211 -3.46 7.41 -1.34
N PHE A 212 -3.83 6.30 -0.70
CA PHE A 212 -3.70 6.15 0.76
C PHE A 212 -2.25 5.91 1.18
N LEU A 213 -1.58 4.90 0.64
CA LEU A 213 -0.25 4.47 1.10
C LEU A 213 0.83 5.54 0.87
N SER A 214 0.84 6.19 -0.31
CA SER A 214 1.85 7.21 -0.66
C SER A 214 1.73 8.48 0.19
N THR A 215 0.57 8.73 0.81
CA THR A 215 0.32 9.90 1.66
C THR A 215 0.49 9.64 3.16
N LEU A 216 0.89 8.43 3.57
CA LEU A 216 1.09 8.10 4.98
C LEU A 216 2.09 9.06 5.65
N PRO A 217 1.76 9.66 6.81
CA PRO A 217 2.66 10.52 7.56
C PRO A 217 3.83 9.73 8.19
N GLU A 218 4.84 10.42 8.73
CA GLU A 218 5.99 9.79 9.41
C GLU A 218 5.56 8.83 10.54
N GLY A 219 4.55 9.13 11.31
CA GLY A 219 4.03 8.29 12.39
C GLY A 219 3.14 7.15 11.94
N PHE A 220 2.90 6.95 10.62
CA PHE A 220 2.05 5.88 10.08
C PHE A 220 0.66 5.82 10.75
N LEU A 221 0.08 6.99 11.02
CA LEU A 221 -1.26 7.15 11.64
C LEU A 221 -1.37 6.46 13.01
N THR A 222 -0.27 6.37 13.77
CA THR A 222 -0.28 5.78 15.11
C THR A 222 -0.57 6.82 16.17
N ASN A 223 -1.35 6.43 17.19
CA ASN A 223 -1.59 7.21 18.38
C ASN A 223 -1.02 6.50 19.62
N SER A 224 -0.49 7.28 20.57
CA SER A 224 0.01 6.74 21.84
C SER A 224 -1.13 6.61 22.87
N LEU A 225 -0.87 5.89 23.97
CA LEU A 225 -1.83 5.82 25.07
C LEU A 225 -2.24 7.22 25.59
N GLU A 226 -1.26 8.12 25.79
CA GLU A 226 -1.52 9.51 26.22
C GLU A 226 -2.34 10.29 25.18
N GLY A 227 -2.05 10.07 23.89
CA GLY A 227 -2.81 10.66 22.78
C GLY A 227 -4.26 10.16 22.76
N VAL A 228 -4.48 8.87 22.97
CA VAL A 228 -5.83 8.29 23.06
C VAL A 228 -6.60 8.86 24.28
N GLN A 229 -5.95 8.96 25.44
CA GLN A 229 -6.57 9.57 26.62
C GLN A 229 -6.98 11.03 26.36
N SER A 230 -6.11 11.81 25.70
CA SER A 230 -6.42 13.19 25.32
C SER A 230 -7.55 13.27 24.32
N LEU A 231 -7.54 12.40 23.30
CA LEU A 231 -8.59 12.35 22.28
C LEU A 231 -9.96 12.07 22.90
N VAL A 232 -10.04 11.11 23.82
CA VAL A 232 -11.30 10.79 24.54
C VAL A 232 -11.77 11.98 25.37
N ALA A 233 -10.84 12.64 26.09
CA ALA A 233 -11.18 13.83 26.90
C ALA A 233 -11.70 14.99 26.04
N ASP A 234 -11.24 15.12 24.80
CA ASP A 234 -11.64 16.15 23.83
C ASP A 234 -12.90 15.77 23.01
N GLY A 235 -13.50 14.61 23.28
CA GLY A 235 -14.73 14.14 22.62
C GLY A 235 -14.50 13.47 21.28
N GLY A 236 -13.29 12.98 21.00
CA GLY A 236 -13.01 12.06 19.88
C GLY A 236 -13.69 10.70 20.06
N ALA A 237 -13.71 9.91 19.00
CA ALA A 237 -14.35 8.60 19.00
C ALA A 237 -13.32 7.48 19.10
N LEU A 238 -13.62 6.48 19.91
CA LEU A 238 -12.90 5.22 19.95
C LEU A 238 -13.72 4.12 19.28
N VAL A 239 -13.05 3.30 18.50
CA VAL A 239 -13.67 2.18 17.78
C VAL A 239 -12.94 0.89 18.15
N ASP A 240 -13.68 -0.03 18.75
CA ASP A 240 -13.19 -1.35 19.13
C ASP A 240 -13.42 -2.36 18.01
N MET A 241 -12.33 -2.83 17.40
CA MET A 241 -12.33 -3.77 16.27
C MET A 241 -12.32 -5.23 16.74
N ARG A 242 -12.44 -5.49 18.05
CA ARG A 242 -12.46 -6.83 18.61
C ARG A 242 -13.79 -7.55 18.33
N GLN A 243 -13.82 -8.85 18.61
CA GLN A 243 -15.07 -9.60 18.53
C GLN A 243 -16.05 -9.15 19.64
N PRO A 244 -17.37 -9.29 19.44
CA PRO A 244 -18.36 -8.85 20.41
C PRO A 244 -18.13 -9.42 21.82
N GLU A 245 -17.70 -10.67 21.93
CA GLU A 245 -17.43 -11.33 23.21
C GLU A 245 -16.23 -10.73 23.95
N GLU A 246 -15.23 -10.22 23.21
CA GLU A 246 -14.08 -9.51 23.78
C GLU A 246 -14.51 -8.12 24.28
N TYR A 247 -15.38 -7.43 23.53
CA TYR A 247 -15.93 -6.13 23.92
C TYR A 247 -16.83 -6.25 25.16
N ASP A 248 -17.73 -7.22 25.19
CA ASP A 248 -18.65 -7.48 26.31
C ASP A 248 -17.89 -7.87 27.59
N ALA A 249 -16.72 -8.49 27.47
CA ALA A 249 -15.87 -8.82 28.63
C ALA A 249 -15.17 -7.58 29.23
N GLY A 250 -15.09 -6.48 28.49
CA GLY A 250 -14.52 -5.21 28.91
C GLY A 250 -13.99 -4.42 27.74
N SER A 251 -14.19 -3.10 27.74
CA SER A 251 -13.78 -2.19 26.66
C SER A 251 -13.18 -0.91 27.22
N ILE A 252 -12.52 -0.11 26.37
CA ILE A 252 -12.19 1.26 26.72
C ILE A 252 -13.50 2.03 26.83
N PRO A 253 -13.70 2.84 27.90
CA PRO A 253 -14.96 3.57 28.11
C PRO A 253 -15.34 4.41 26.89
N ASP A 254 -16.65 4.43 26.59
CA ASP A 254 -17.26 5.16 25.48
C ASP A 254 -16.82 4.71 24.07
N ALA A 255 -16.12 3.56 23.95
CA ALA A 255 -15.80 2.98 22.65
C ALA A 255 -17.05 2.40 21.98
N VAL A 256 -17.10 2.52 20.65
CA VAL A 256 -18.11 1.88 19.80
C VAL A 256 -17.58 0.52 19.36
N SER A 257 -18.39 -0.54 19.51
CA SER A 257 -18.02 -1.88 19.03
C SER A 257 -18.28 -2.01 17.54
N VAL A 258 -17.21 -2.17 16.77
CA VAL A 258 -17.25 -2.36 15.31
C VAL A 258 -16.32 -3.51 14.97
N PRO A 259 -16.77 -4.77 15.06
CA PRO A 259 -15.91 -5.91 14.75
C PRO A 259 -15.35 -5.84 13.32
N LEU A 260 -14.06 -6.09 13.14
CA LEU A 260 -13.35 -5.91 11.87
C LEU A 260 -14.07 -6.53 10.66
N ARG A 261 -14.61 -7.75 10.80
CA ARG A 261 -15.28 -8.44 9.68
C ARG A 261 -16.61 -7.85 9.26
N THR A 262 -17.20 -7.02 10.09
CA THR A 262 -18.50 -6.39 9.85
C THR A 262 -18.41 -4.87 9.81
N MET A 263 -17.19 -4.34 9.73
CA MET A 263 -16.96 -2.91 9.84
C MET A 263 -17.74 -2.09 8.82
N VAL A 264 -17.87 -2.55 7.58
CA VAL A 264 -18.61 -1.83 6.53
C VAL A 264 -20.10 -1.75 6.83
N SER A 265 -20.68 -2.81 7.37
CA SER A 265 -22.12 -2.83 7.72
C SER A 265 -22.45 -2.10 9.03
N THR A 266 -21.43 -1.79 9.84
CA THR A 266 -21.55 -1.13 11.16
C THR A 266 -20.88 0.26 11.20
N ASP A 267 -20.29 0.74 10.12
CA ASP A 267 -19.60 2.02 10.04
C ASP A 267 -20.50 3.24 10.31
N ALA A 268 -21.82 3.11 10.07
CA ALA A 268 -22.79 4.16 10.35
C ALA A 268 -22.82 4.60 11.83
N GLU A 269 -22.27 3.80 12.75
CA GLU A 269 -22.12 4.14 14.16
C GLU A 269 -20.86 4.96 14.46
N VAL A 270 -19.91 5.01 13.48
CA VAL A 270 -18.65 5.73 13.60
C VAL A 270 -18.81 7.16 13.10
N PRO A 271 -18.52 8.19 13.90
CA PRO A 271 -18.69 9.57 13.47
C PRO A 271 -17.60 9.98 12.47
N GLN A 272 -18.00 10.63 11.36
CA GLN A 272 -17.07 11.16 10.37
C GLN A 272 -16.66 12.63 10.64
N ASP A 273 -17.34 13.31 11.57
CA ASP A 273 -17.19 14.74 11.84
C ASP A 273 -16.13 15.05 12.92
N ARG A 274 -15.46 14.05 13.45
CA ARG A 274 -14.46 14.19 14.51
C ARG A 274 -13.33 13.16 14.35
N PRO A 275 -12.18 13.34 15.05
CA PRO A 275 -11.11 12.34 15.07
C PRO A 275 -11.61 10.99 15.59
N VAL A 276 -11.15 9.92 14.93
CA VAL A 276 -11.46 8.53 15.26
C VAL A 276 -10.18 7.78 15.55
N VAL A 277 -10.13 7.02 16.63
CA VAL A 277 -9.03 6.08 16.89
C VAL A 277 -9.56 4.66 16.93
N VAL A 278 -8.99 3.82 16.06
CA VAL A 278 -9.31 2.39 16.04
C VAL A 278 -8.34 1.61 16.91
N TYR A 279 -8.86 0.66 17.68
CA TYR A 279 -8.06 -0.24 18.50
C TYR A 279 -8.59 -1.68 18.45
N CYS A 280 -7.79 -2.63 18.92
CA CYS A 280 -8.20 -4.00 19.10
C CYS A 280 -7.62 -4.57 20.41
N GLN A 281 -7.19 -5.83 20.46
CA GLN A 281 -6.53 -6.38 21.64
C GLN A 281 -5.06 -5.94 21.76
N SER A 282 -4.30 -6.00 20.63
CA SER A 282 -2.85 -5.78 20.60
C SER A 282 -2.36 -5.00 19.37
N GLY A 283 -3.24 -4.28 18.68
CA GLY A 283 -2.94 -3.40 17.56
C GLY A 283 -3.07 -4.02 16.17
N TYR A 284 -2.92 -5.33 15.99
CA TYR A 284 -2.86 -5.91 14.65
C TYR A 284 -4.18 -5.78 13.86
N ARG A 285 -5.34 -6.16 14.43
CA ARG A 285 -6.63 -5.97 13.76
C ARG A 285 -6.92 -4.49 13.46
N ALA A 286 -6.48 -3.58 14.33
CA ALA A 286 -6.58 -2.15 14.10
C ALA A 286 -5.73 -1.71 12.88
N SER A 287 -4.53 -2.28 12.70
CA SER A 287 -3.71 -2.01 11.52
C SER A 287 -4.31 -2.56 10.21
N LEU A 288 -5.11 -3.62 10.27
CA LEU A 288 -5.87 -4.11 9.12
C LEU A 288 -7.04 -3.19 8.75
N ALA A 289 -7.74 -2.68 9.77
CA ALA A 289 -8.90 -1.82 9.59
C ALA A 289 -8.55 -0.40 9.12
N LEU A 290 -7.41 0.13 9.55
CA LEU A 290 -7.07 1.53 9.33
C LEU A 290 -7.04 1.96 7.85
N PRO A 291 -6.41 1.21 6.92
CA PRO A 291 -6.51 1.49 5.49
C PRO A 291 -7.97 1.51 5.01
N MET A 292 -8.79 0.58 5.47
CA MET A 292 -10.20 0.47 5.08
C MET A 292 -10.99 1.70 5.52
N TYR A 293 -10.77 2.19 6.74
CA TYR A 293 -11.39 3.44 7.20
C TYR A 293 -11.03 4.64 6.32
N HIS A 294 -9.75 4.78 5.94
CA HIS A 294 -9.34 5.86 5.05
C HIS A 294 -10.01 5.75 3.68
N LEU A 295 -10.07 4.56 3.10
CA LEU A 295 -10.73 4.30 1.81
C LEU A 295 -12.26 4.49 1.90
N LEU A 296 -12.88 4.28 3.05
CA LEU A 296 -14.29 4.56 3.32
C LEU A 296 -14.60 6.04 3.64
N GLY A 297 -13.58 6.93 3.58
CA GLY A 297 -13.78 8.36 3.74
C GLY A 297 -13.65 8.87 5.18
N TYR A 298 -12.86 8.21 6.02
CA TYR A 298 -12.48 8.66 7.37
C TYR A 298 -11.02 9.20 7.39
N PRO A 299 -10.74 10.38 6.84
CA PRO A 299 -9.37 10.88 6.67
C PRO A 299 -8.66 11.22 7.99
N ASN A 300 -9.41 11.32 9.09
CA ASN A 300 -8.90 11.61 10.43
C ASN A 300 -8.85 10.35 11.32
N ALA A 301 -8.92 9.16 10.71
CA ALA A 301 -8.75 7.91 11.44
C ALA A 301 -7.28 7.67 11.76
N GLU A 302 -7.01 7.35 13.03
CA GLU A 302 -5.71 6.91 13.54
C GLU A 302 -5.86 5.57 14.22
N GLY A 303 -4.76 4.88 14.46
CA GLY A 303 -4.78 3.61 15.17
C GLY A 303 -4.01 3.67 16.46
N PHE A 304 -4.43 2.87 17.43
CA PHE A 304 -3.74 2.69 18.71
C PHE A 304 -2.99 1.34 18.72
N PRO A 305 -1.68 1.30 18.38
CA PRO A 305 -0.92 0.03 18.33
C PRO A 305 -0.87 -0.71 19.67
N GLY A 306 -0.81 0.02 20.79
CA GLY A 306 -0.87 -0.58 22.12
C GLY A 306 -2.22 -1.20 22.47
N SER A 307 -3.28 -0.66 21.90
CA SER A 307 -4.65 -1.18 21.99
C SER A 307 -5.15 -1.44 23.43
N PHE A 308 -6.10 -2.35 23.57
CA PHE A 308 -6.71 -2.68 24.85
C PHE A 308 -5.70 -3.22 25.88
N ALA A 309 -4.71 -4.01 25.42
CA ALA A 309 -3.68 -4.55 26.29
C ALA A 309 -2.85 -3.45 26.98
N ALA A 310 -2.43 -2.42 26.25
CA ALA A 310 -1.68 -1.30 26.84
C ALA A 310 -2.56 -0.42 27.74
N TRP A 311 -3.86 -0.30 27.43
CA TRP A 311 -4.83 0.38 28.27
C TRP A 311 -4.98 -0.30 29.64
N GLU A 312 -5.16 -1.64 29.65
CA GLU A 312 -5.24 -2.44 30.87
C GLU A 312 -3.92 -2.41 31.68
N GLU A 313 -2.75 -2.56 31.00
CA GLU A 313 -1.44 -2.54 31.64
C GLU A 313 -1.16 -1.20 32.35
N ALA A 314 -1.65 -0.11 31.81
CA ALA A 314 -1.57 1.21 32.43
C ALA A 314 -2.49 1.37 33.65
N GLY A 315 -3.36 0.40 33.93
CA GLY A 315 -4.33 0.45 35.04
C GLY A 315 -5.49 1.41 34.79
N GLU A 316 -5.78 1.70 33.52
CA GLU A 316 -6.88 2.57 33.14
C GLU A 316 -8.24 1.91 33.36
N VAL A 317 -9.29 2.74 33.48
CA VAL A 317 -10.66 2.27 33.70
C VAL A 317 -11.14 1.45 32.51
N VAL A 318 -11.71 0.30 32.76
CA VAL A 318 -12.37 -0.57 31.79
C VAL A 318 -13.88 -0.53 32.01
N ALA A 319 -14.64 -0.31 30.94
CA ALA A 319 -16.10 -0.44 30.94
C ALA A 319 -16.49 -1.93 30.87
N SER A 320 -17.61 -2.30 31.47
CA SER A 320 -18.15 -3.67 31.53
C SER A 320 -19.64 -3.67 31.21
#